data_cd36965da7eb79c16966990496383812
#
_entry.id   cd36965da7eb79c16966990496383812
#
_cell.length_a   1.000
_cell.length_b   1.000
_cell.length_c   1.000
_cell.angle_alpha   90.00
_cell.angle_beta   90.00
_cell.angle_gamma   90.00
#
_symmetry.space_group_name_H-M   'P 1'
#
loop_
_entity.id
_entity.type
_entity.pdbx_description
1 polymer ?
#
loop_
_entity_poly.entity_id
_entity_poly.type
_entity_poly.pdbx_seq_one_letter_code
_entity_poly.pdbx_strand_id
1 'polypeptide(L)'
;GILFNEFKKADAQSIEDNNEGNPYQQFKYVFSTGAYIDSLKINVKVKDALEKKVDNFVSVMLYEINEKFNDSTIYKESPRYITNTLDSLEVVTIENIKAGKYLLLALKDNGNNKFNPKSDKIGYRKQFITVPSDTAYVLKMFKESIDFKFKRAKQVSSTKLAFGYEGDGESLDVKLLSDVPEGFASIVTKEADKDTLNYWFRPKLEVDSLVFELTNNKTIDTTVVKIKDFKSDSLIFKSL
;
A
#
# COMPACT_ATOMS: atom_id res chain seq x y z
N GLY A 1 22.87 9.15 -20.70
CA GLY A 1 21.81 8.60 -19.85
C GLY A 1 20.48 8.70 -20.56
N ILE A 2 19.67 7.66 -20.53
CA ILE A 2 18.30 7.71 -21.04
C ILE A 2 17.46 8.23 -19.90
N LEU A 3 16.83 9.37 -20.09
CA LEU A 3 15.81 9.90 -19.19
C LEU A 3 14.44 9.43 -19.69
N PHE A 4 13.79 8.55 -18.93
CA PHE A 4 12.38 8.26 -19.14
C PHE A 4 11.59 9.33 -18.39
N ASN A 5 11.09 10.32 -19.10
CA ASN A 5 10.01 11.14 -18.55
C ASN A 5 8.70 10.43 -18.88
N GLU A 6 8.21 9.61 -17.96
CA GLU A 6 6.77 9.45 -17.86
C GLU A 6 6.23 10.82 -17.44
N PHE A 7 5.52 11.47 -18.33
CA PHE A 7 4.62 12.54 -17.91
C PHE A 7 3.54 11.86 -17.06
N LYS A 8 3.80 11.76 -15.75
CA LYS A 8 2.71 11.54 -14.81
C LYS A 8 1.69 12.62 -15.08
N LYS A 9 0.42 12.28 -15.14
CA LYS A 9 -0.70 13.17 -14.96
C LYS A 9 -0.45 14.08 -13.75
N ALA A 10 0.36 15.09 -13.94
CA ALA A 10 0.27 16.30 -13.16
C ALA A 10 -0.85 17.06 -13.82
N ASP A 11 -1.96 17.18 -13.10
CA ASP A 11 -3.13 17.93 -13.54
C ASP A 11 -3.85 17.37 -14.78
N ALA A 12 -4.73 16.42 -14.51
CA ALA A 12 -6.04 16.13 -15.12
C ALA A 12 -6.34 16.50 -16.58
N GLN A 13 -5.43 16.99 -17.38
CA GLN A 13 -5.62 17.13 -18.82
C GLN A 13 -5.01 15.90 -19.49
N SER A 14 -5.88 14.99 -19.87
CA SER A 14 -5.52 13.89 -20.76
C SER A 14 -4.98 14.47 -22.06
N ILE A 15 -3.86 13.91 -22.54
CA ILE A 15 -3.49 14.09 -23.94
C ILE A 15 -4.58 13.37 -24.73
N GLU A 16 -5.29 14.12 -25.55
CA GLU A 16 -6.38 13.62 -26.38
C GLU A 16 -5.96 13.67 -27.85
N ASP A 17 -6.46 12.73 -28.67
CA ASP A 17 -6.25 12.84 -30.09
C ASP A 17 -7.05 14.04 -30.66
N ASN A 18 -6.52 14.66 -31.72
CA ASN A 18 -7.11 15.86 -32.28
C ASN A 18 -8.40 15.63 -33.10
N ASN A 19 -8.74 14.36 -33.40
CA ASN A 19 -9.85 14.05 -34.29
C ASN A 19 -11.11 13.67 -33.52
N GLU A 20 -10.95 12.77 -32.55
CA GLU A 20 -12.07 12.15 -31.84
C GLU A 20 -12.10 12.51 -30.35
N GLY A 21 -11.07 13.19 -29.83
CA GLY A 21 -10.97 13.56 -28.43
C GLY A 21 -10.75 12.37 -27.49
N ASN A 22 -10.28 11.24 -28.03
CA ASN A 22 -10.03 10.04 -27.22
C ASN A 22 -8.82 10.29 -26.31
N PRO A 23 -8.93 10.00 -25.01
CA PRO A 23 -7.82 10.16 -24.09
C PRO A 23 -6.69 9.17 -24.38
N TYR A 24 -5.48 9.67 -24.55
CA TYR A 24 -4.29 8.85 -24.72
C TYR A 24 -3.82 8.39 -23.34
N GLN A 25 -4.05 7.13 -23.02
CA GLN A 25 -3.88 6.60 -21.67
C GLN A 25 -2.42 6.47 -21.22
N GLN A 26 -1.49 6.36 -22.16
CA GLN A 26 -0.06 6.25 -21.86
C GLN A 26 0.78 6.95 -22.92
N PHE A 27 1.35 8.10 -22.60
CA PHE A 27 2.31 8.79 -23.47
C PHE A 27 3.72 8.43 -23.06
N LYS A 28 4.50 7.91 -24.01
CA LYS A 28 5.92 7.59 -23.82
C LYS A 28 6.76 8.35 -24.83
N TYR A 29 7.62 9.22 -24.38
CA TYR A 29 8.60 9.91 -25.21
C TYR A 29 9.99 9.37 -24.88
N VAL A 30 10.69 8.82 -25.89
CA VAL A 30 12.03 8.23 -25.73
C VAL A 30 13.05 9.12 -26.40
N PHE A 31 14.04 9.56 -25.65
CA PHE A 31 15.16 10.34 -26.17
C PHE A 31 16.47 9.94 -25.50
N SER A 32 17.59 10.25 -26.16
CA SER A 32 18.91 10.06 -25.60
C SER A 32 19.69 11.37 -25.61
N THR A 33 20.46 11.61 -24.56
CA THR A 33 21.46 12.68 -24.51
C THR A 33 22.80 12.21 -25.01
N GLY A 34 22.95 10.93 -25.37
CA GLY A 34 24.13 10.30 -25.93
C GLY A 34 24.01 10.02 -27.43
N ALA A 35 25.02 9.37 -28.00
CA ALA A 35 25.07 9.07 -29.43
C ALA A 35 24.13 7.95 -29.88
N TYR A 36 23.53 7.17 -28.97
CA TYR A 36 22.63 6.06 -29.27
C TYR A 36 21.55 5.86 -28.20
N ILE A 37 20.52 5.13 -28.56
CA ILE A 37 19.48 4.65 -27.65
C ILE A 37 19.66 3.14 -27.52
N ASP A 38 19.65 2.63 -26.28
CA ASP A 38 19.66 1.19 -26.04
C ASP A 38 18.40 0.56 -26.67
N SER A 39 18.55 -0.61 -27.28
CA SER A 39 17.49 -1.26 -28.07
C SER A 39 17.00 -2.59 -27.48
N LEU A 40 17.57 -3.02 -26.36
CA LEU A 40 17.18 -4.29 -25.74
C LEU A 40 15.80 -4.18 -25.12
N LYS A 41 15.09 -5.30 -25.10
CA LYS A 41 13.75 -5.40 -24.52
C LYS A 41 13.54 -6.72 -23.80
N ILE A 42 12.58 -6.75 -22.89
CA ILE A 42 12.08 -7.95 -22.25
C ILE A 42 10.57 -7.93 -22.23
N ASN A 43 9.98 -9.14 -22.29
CA ASN A 43 8.55 -9.34 -22.14
C ASN A 43 8.24 -9.90 -20.75
N VAL A 44 7.26 -9.31 -20.10
CA VAL A 44 6.85 -9.70 -18.74
C VAL A 44 5.35 -9.94 -18.73
N LYS A 45 4.94 -11.13 -18.27
CA LYS A 45 3.54 -11.44 -17.99
C LYS A 45 3.29 -11.28 -16.51
N VAL A 46 2.28 -10.50 -16.16
CA VAL A 46 1.83 -10.33 -14.78
C VAL A 46 0.60 -11.20 -14.54
N LYS A 47 0.52 -11.84 -13.40
CA LYS A 47 -0.64 -12.62 -12.95
C LYS A 47 -0.89 -12.30 -11.47
N ASP A 48 -2.13 -12.34 -11.03
CA ASP A 48 -2.44 -12.39 -9.62
C ASP A 48 -2.27 -13.83 -9.09
N ALA A 49 -1.81 -13.99 -7.84
CA ALA A 49 -1.57 -15.30 -7.25
C ALA A 49 -2.87 -15.99 -6.78
N LEU A 50 -3.89 -15.22 -6.45
CA LEU A 50 -5.17 -15.69 -5.89
C LEU A 50 -6.33 -15.42 -6.83
N GLU A 51 -6.33 -14.31 -7.52
CA GLU A 51 -7.42 -13.85 -8.37
C GLU A 51 -7.22 -14.27 -9.84
N LYS A 52 -8.31 -14.48 -10.55
CA LYS A 52 -8.25 -14.81 -12.00
C LYS A 52 -7.88 -13.61 -12.86
N LYS A 53 -8.20 -12.41 -12.39
CA LYS A 53 -7.95 -11.14 -13.08
C LYS A 53 -6.82 -10.37 -12.38
N VAL A 54 -5.92 -9.83 -13.18
CA VAL A 54 -4.86 -8.96 -12.69
C VAL A 54 -5.42 -7.56 -12.42
N ASP A 55 -4.90 -6.88 -11.40
CA ASP A 55 -5.20 -5.48 -11.14
C ASP A 55 -4.83 -4.59 -12.34
N ASN A 56 -5.60 -3.55 -12.57
CA ASN A 56 -5.30 -2.54 -13.58
C ASN A 56 -4.09 -1.70 -13.15
N PHE A 57 -3.27 -1.26 -14.12
CA PHE A 57 -2.13 -0.38 -13.89
C PHE A 57 -1.11 -0.93 -12.87
N VAL A 58 -0.67 -2.15 -13.08
CA VAL A 58 0.46 -2.71 -12.35
C VAL A 58 1.75 -2.18 -12.95
N SER A 59 2.58 -1.55 -12.15
CA SER A 59 3.90 -1.07 -12.56
C SER A 59 4.90 -2.22 -12.62
N VAL A 60 5.52 -2.46 -13.79
CA VAL A 60 6.59 -3.45 -13.97
C VAL A 60 7.91 -2.70 -14.07
N MET A 61 8.83 -3.05 -13.19
CA MET A 61 10.03 -2.26 -12.88
C MET A 61 11.31 -3.07 -12.97
N LEU A 62 12.38 -2.40 -13.38
CA LEU A 62 13.75 -2.93 -13.32
C LEU A 62 14.61 -2.02 -12.44
N TYR A 63 15.22 -2.61 -11.43
CA TYR A 63 16.27 -1.99 -10.62
C TYR A 63 17.62 -2.56 -11.05
N GLU A 64 18.55 -1.69 -11.42
CA GLU A 64 19.90 -2.08 -11.85
C GLU A 64 20.69 -2.61 -10.65
N ILE A 65 21.31 -3.78 -10.82
CA ILE A 65 22.16 -4.38 -9.80
C ILE A 65 23.58 -3.83 -9.95
N ASN A 66 23.91 -2.92 -9.09
CA ASN A 66 25.23 -2.26 -9.00
C ASN A 66 25.70 -2.21 -7.54
N GLU A 67 26.84 -1.58 -7.29
CA GLU A 67 27.42 -1.49 -5.93
C GLU A 67 26.53 -0.80 -4.88
N LYS A 68 25.59 0.03 -5.31
CA LYS A 68 24.65 0.75 -4.42
C LYS A 68 23.38 -0.05 -4.13
N PHE A 69 23.10 -1.11 -4.90
CA PHE A 69 21.91 -1.91 -4.74
C PHE A 69 21.92 -2.67 -3.41
N ASN A 70 20.84 -2.58 -2.68
CA ASN A 70 20.60 -3.30 -1.43
C ASN A 70 19.08 -3.57 -1.23
N ASP A 71 18.75 -4.34 -0.22
CA ASP A 71 17.36 -4.74 0.05
C ASP A 71 16.41 -3.57 0.32
N SER A 72 16.93 -2.41 0.71
CA SER A 72 16.12 -1.20 0.94
C SER A 72 15.83 -0.42 -0.34
N THR A 73 16.44 -0.76 -1.47
CA THR A 73 16.34 -0.02 -2.73
C THR A 73 14.88 0.09 -3.20
N ILE A 74 14.12 -0.98 -3.17
CA ILE A 74 12.72 -1.00 -3.60
C ILE A 74 11.78 -0.13 -2.74
N TYR A 75 12.18 0.19 -1.52
CA TYR A 75 11.41 1.03 -0.60
C TYR A 75 11.73 2.53 -0.71
N LYS A 76 12.93 2.86 -1.21
CA LYS A 76 13.46 4.23 -1.13
C LYS A 76 13.75 4.85 -2.48
N GLU A 77 14.18 4.06 -3.45
CA GLU A 77 14.67 4.56 -4.73
C GLU A 77 13.67 4.32 -5.86
N SER A 78 13.80 5.11 -6.91
CA SER A 78 13.00 4.90 -8.13
C SER A 78 13.66 3.83 -9.01
N PRO A 79 12.88 3.03 -9.74
CA PRO A 79 13.42 2.03 -10.66
C PRO A 79 14.17 2.67 -11.81
N ARG A 80 15.09 1.93 -12.41
CA ARG A 80 15.83 2.37 -13.60
C ARG A 80 14.93 2.38 -14.84
N TYR A 81 14.05 1.40 -14.97
CA TYR A 81 13.06 1.27 -16.04
C TYR A 81 11.72 0.90 -15.45
N ILE A 82 10.66 1.47 -16.00
CA ILE A 82 9.29 1.22 -15.57
C ILE A 82 8.35 1.21 -16.76
N THR A 83 7.36 0.34 -16.72
CA THR A 83 6.20 0.34 -17.62
C THR A 83 4.98 -0.12 -16.84
N ASN A 84 3.78 0.10 -17.35
CA ASN A 84 2.55 -0.29 -16.67
C ASN A 84 1.74 -1.27 -17.52
N THR A 85 1.04 -2.19 -16.86
CA THR A 85 -0.02 -2.94 -17.52
C THR A 85 -1.18 -2.01 -17.85
N LEU A 86 -1.76 -2.16 -19.04
CA LEU A 86 -3.01 -1.50 -19.39
C LEU A 86 -4.19 -2.40 -19.06
N ASP A 87 -5.40 -1.84 -19.04
CA ASP A 87 -6.65 -2.44 -18.54
C ASP A 87 -6.99 -3.86 -19.03
N SER A 88 -6.37 -4.40 -20.01
CA SER A 88 -6.69 -5.75 -20.51
C SER A 88 -5.45 -6.56 -20.86
N LEU A 89 -4.27 -6.00 -20.69
CA LEU A 89 -3.03 -6.63 -21.10
C LEU A 89 -2.26 -7.14 -19.89
N GLU A 90 -2.24 -8.46 -19.76
CA GLU A 90 -1.39 -9.12 -18.74
C GLU A 90 0.11 -9.14 -19.14
N VAL A 91 0.41 -8.86 -20.39
CA VAL A 91 1.78 -8.88 -20.92
C VAL A 91 2.21 -7.48 -21.30
N VAL A 92 3.35 -7.09 -20.76
CA VAL A 92 3.99 -5.80 -21.05
C VAL A 92 5.41 -5.99 -21.55
N THR A 93 5.86 -5.05 -22.36
CA THR A 93 7.25 -5.00 -22.84
C THR A 93 7.95 -3.81 -22.21
N ILE A 94 9.10 -4.05 -21.59
CA ILE A 94 10.04 -2.98 -21.22
C ILE A 94 11.05 -2.90 -22.34
N GLU A 95 11.20 -1.71 -22.89
CA GLU A 95 12.08 -1.44 -24.05
C GLU A 95 13.22 -0.48 -23.67
N ASN A 96 14.16 -0.33 -24.58
CA ASN A 96 15.29 0.58 -24.47
C ASN A 96 16.17 0.30 -23.23
N ILE A 97 16.36 -1.00 -22.92
CA ILE A 97 17.13 -1.45 -21.78
C ILE A 97 18.59 -1.56 -22.16
N LYS A 98 19.47 -1.08 -21.30
CA LYS A 98 20.91 -1.33 -21.38
C LYS A 98 21.20 -2.77 -20.98
N ALA A 99 22.21 -3.39 -21.62
CA ALA A 99 22.70 -4.69 -21.19
C ALA A 99 23.18 -4.63 -19.72
N GLY A 100 22.76 -5.61 -18.91
CA GLY A 100 23.11 -5.60 -17.49
C GLY A 100 22.32 -6.60 -16.67
N LYS A 101 22.49 -6.54 -15.36
CA LYS A 101 21.81 -7.38 -14.37
C LYS A 101 20.78 -6.55 -13.61
N TYR A 102 19.57 -7.08 -13.45
CA TYR A 102 18.45 -6.35 -12.89
C TYR A 102 17.62 -7.20 -11.92
N LEU A 103 17.08 -6.55 -10.91
CA LEU A 103 15.92 -7.06 -10.17
C LEU A 103 14.65 -6.72 -10.96
N LEU A 104 13.89 -7.75 -11.33
CA LEU A 104 12.59 -7.60 -11.98
C LEU A 104 11.48 -7.67 -10.94
N LEU A 105 10.68 -6.61 -10.86
CA LEU A 105 9.62 -6.40 -9.88
C LEU A 105 8.34 -5.95 -10.59
N ALA A 106 7.20 -6.39 -10.09
CA ALA A 106 5.88 -5.83 -10.40
C ALA A 106 5.28 -5.27 -9.11
N LEU A 107 4.64 -4.10 -9.19
CA LEU A 107 4.10 -3.40 -8.06
C LEU A 107 2.73 -2.82 -8.39
N LYS A 108 1.75 -3.06 -7.53
CA LYS A 108 0.49 -2.33 -7.50
C LYS A 108 0.48 -1.46 -6.26
N ASP A 109 0.75 -0.19 -6.46
CA ASP A 109 0.86 0.84 -5.43
C ASP A 109 -0.11 2.01 -5.67
N ASN A 110 -0.02 3.02 -4.85
CA ASN A 110 -0.79 4.26 -4.99
C ASN A 110 -0.10 5.32 -5.86
N GLY A 111 0.84 4.92 -6.72
CA GLY A 111 1.48 5.77 -7.73
C GLY A 111 2.78 6.45 -7.29
N ASN A 112 3.41 6.01 -6.19
CA ASN A 112 4.72 6.52 -5.77
C ASN A 112 5.91 5.66 -6.26
N ASN A 113 5.62 4.48 -6.83
CA ASN A 113 6.59 3.49 -7.34
C ASN A 113 7.59 3.02 -6.28
N LYS A 114 7.17 3.00 -5.01
CA LYS A 114 7.96 2.50 -3.88
C LYS A 114 7.12 1.50 -3.10
N PHE A 115 7.70 0.36 -2.79
CA PHE A 115 6.96 -0.70 -2.13
C PHE A 115 6.61 -0.35 -0.69
N ASN A 116 5.33 -0.46 -0.37
CA ASN A 116 4.81 -0.39 0.99
C ASN A 116 4.10 -1.71 1.33
N PRO A 117 4.67 -2.59 2.17
CA PRO A 117 4.09 -3.90 2.46
C PRO A 117 2.70 -3.84 3.09
N LYS A 118 2.29 -2.69 3.67
CA LYS A 118 0.98 -2.54 4.31
C LYS A 118 -0.17 -2.39 3.31
N SER A 119 0.10 -1.76 2.16
CA SER A 119 -0.94 -1.40 1.19
C SER A 119 -0.81 -2.12 -0.14
N ASP A 120 0.42 -2.41 -0.56
CA ASP A 120 0.70 -2.74 -1.94
C ASP A 120 0.70 -4.24 -2.20
N LYS A 121 0.37 -4.63 -3.44
CA LYS A 121 0.65 -5.97 -3.95
C LYS A 121 1.99 -5.95 -4.68
N ILE A 122 2.77 -6.99 -4.50
CA ILE A 122 4.11 -7.14 -5.11
C ILE A 122 4.23 -8.48 -5.83
N GLY A 123 4.98 -8.49 -6.92
CA GLY A 123 5.41 -9.70 -7.61
C GLY A 123 6.88 -9.60 -7.98
N TYR A 124 7.69 -10.58 -7.64
CA TYR A 124 9.12 -10.54 -7.92
C TYR A 124 9.69 -11.91 -8.24
N ARG A 125 10.91 -11.90 -8.80
CA ARG A 125 11.72 -13.12 -8.96
C ARG A 125 12.83 -13.13 -7.92
N LYS A 126 13.05 -14.30 -7.30
CA LYS A 126 14.18 -14.50 -6.37
C LYS A 126 15.55 -14.27 -7.05
N GLN A 127 15.63 -14.65 -8.32
CA GLN A 127 16.88 -14.53 -9.09
C GLN A 127 16.85 -13.25 -9.93
N PHE A 128 17.93 -12.51 -9.89
CA PHE A 128 18.12 -11.39 -10.80
C PHE A 128 18.12 -11.87 -12.25
N ILE A 129 17.62 -11.02 -13.13
CA ILE A 129 17.64 -11.28 -14.58
C ILE A 129 18.85 -10.63 -15.23
N THR A 130 19.31 -11.19 -16.33
CA THR A 130 20.34 -10.58 -17.18
C THR A 130 19.70 -10.19 -18.50
N VAL A 131 20.01 -8.99 -19.00
CA VAL A 131 19.56 -8.50 -20.31
C VAL A 131 20.83 -8.36 -21.18
N PRO A 132 20.85 -8.87 -22.42
CA PRO A 132 19.75 -9.45 -23.18
C PRO A 132 19.32 -10.84 -22.68
N SER A 133 18.04 -11.15 -22.92
CA SER A 133 17.45 -12.44 -22.61
C SER A 133 16.27 -12.70 -23.55
N ASP A 134 16.18 -13.92 -24.04
CA ASP A 134 15.06 -14.39 -24.86
C ASP A 134 13.90 -14.95 -23.98
N THR A 135 14.05 -14.89 -22.67
CA THR A 135 13.08 -15.44 -21.73
C THR A 135 11.88 -14.52 -21.58
N ALA A 136 10.66 -15.05 -21.75
CA ALA A 136 9.46 -14.39 -21.30
C ALA A 136 9.28 -14.61 -19.79
N TYR A 137 9.28 -13.54 -19.02
CA TYR A 137 9.17 -13.60 -17.57
C TYR A 137 7.72 -13.61 -17.11
N VAL A 138 7.44 -14.35 -16.04
CA VAL A 138 6.13 -14.35 -15.40
C VAL A 138 6.30 -13.92 -13.94
N LEU A 139 5.56 -12.90 -13.55
CA LEU A 139 5.47 -12.41 -12.18
C LEU A 139 4.09 -12.71 -11.61
N LYS A 140 4.04 -13.25 -10.40
CA LYS A 140 2.80 -13.49 -9.66
C LYS A 140 2.68 -12.46 -8.56
N MET A 141 1.63 -11.65 -8.64
CA MET A 141 1.32 -10.62 -7.64
C MET A 141 0.70 -11.24 -6.40
N PHE A 142 1.11 -10.79 -5.24
CA PHE A 142 0.52 -11.15 -3.95
C PHE A 142 0.63 -9.97 -2.99
N LYS A 143 -0.20 -9.94 -1.99
CA LYS A 143 -0.08 -9.01 -0.87
C LYS A 143 0.65 -9.72 0.27
N GLU A 144 1.65 -9.06 0.85
CA GLU A 144 2.34 -9.63 2.01
C GLU A 144 1.39 -9.68 3.22
N SER A 145 1.43 -10.80 3.94
CA SER A 145 0.79 -10.89 5.25
C SER A 145 1.67 -10.17 6.26
N ILE A 146 1.09 -9.18 6.90
CA ILE A 146 1.76 -8.42 7.95
C ILE A 146 1.50 -9.13 9.28
N ASP A 147 2.53 -9.30 10.09
CA ASP A 147 2.39 -9.82 11.43
C ASP A 147 1.44 -8.95 12.25
N PHE A 148 0.55 -9.62 12.99
CA PHE A 148 -0.40 -8.92 13.84
C PHE A 148 0.32 -8.14 14.93
N LYS A 149 -0.09 -6.87 15.12
CA LYS A 149 0.44 -6.01 16.16
C LYS A 149 -0.61 -5.03 16.66
N PHE A 150 -0.79 -4.95 17.97
CA PHE A 150 -1.57 -3.89 18.59
C PHE A 150 -0.87 -2.53 18.47
N LYS A 151 -1.66 -1.50 18.23
CA LYS A 151 -1.25 -0.10 18.31
C LYS A 151 -1.72 0.50 19.63
N ARG A 152 -1.09 1.60 20.02
CA ARG A 152 -1.52 2.34 21.21
C ARG A 152 -2.98 2.77 21.08
N ALA A 153 -3.78 2.39 22.08
CA ALA A 153 -5.17 2.84 22.19
C ALA A 153 -5.26 4.36 22.41
N LYS A 154 -6.33 4.95 21.90
CA LYS A 154 -6.59 6.40 21.97
C LYS A 154 -8.00 6.65 22.45
N GLN A 155 -8.16 7.63 23.35
CA GLN A 155 -9.45 8.19 23.65
C GLN A 155 -9.89 9.11 22.51
N VAL A 156 -11.10 8.94 22.00
CA VAL A 156 -11.67 9.70 20.87
C VAL A 156 -12.73 10.69 21.36
N SER A 157 -13.49 10.30 22.39
CA SER A 157 -14.46 11.16 23.06
C SER A 157 -14.59 10.77 24.52
N SER A 158 -15.44 11.43 25.28
CA SER A 158 -15.71 11.09 26.69
C SER A 158 -16.16 9.65 26.91
N THR A 159 -16.75 9.01 25.88
CA THR A 159 -17.34 7.67 25.95
C THR A 159 -16.92 6.76 24.80
N LYS A 160 -15.81 7.10 24.09
CA LYS A 160 -15.32 6.34 22.97
C LYS A 160 -13.80 6.19 23.02
N LEU A 161 -13.32 4.97 22.94
CA LEU A 161 -11.90 4.63 22.75
C LEU A 161 -11.72 3.97 21.37
N ALA A 162 -10.55 4.15 20.78
CA ALA A 162 -10.15 3.51 19.54
C ALA A 162 -8.92 2.63 19.78
N PHE A 163 -9.01 1.38 19.39
CA PHE A 163 -7.95 0.38 19.45
C PHE A 163 -7.50 0.05 18.02
N GLY A 164 -6.35 0.60 17.64
CA GLY A 164 -5.74 0.33 16.34
C GLY A 164 -4.92 -0.95 16.36
N TYR A 165 -4.77 -1.57 15.19
CA TYR A 165 -3.91 -2.74 15.00
C TYR A 165 -3.26 -2.72 13.62
N GLU A 166 -2.38 -3.66 13.35
CA GLU A 166 -1.81 -3.97 12.03
C GLU A 166 -1.92 -5.48 11.82
N GLY A 167 -2.04 -5.91 10.56
CA GLY A 167 -2.18 -7.31 10.20
C GLY A 167 -3.62 -7.82 10.31
N ASP A 168 -3.78 -9.13 10.42
CA ASP A 168 -5.10 -9.77 10.50
C ASP A 168 -5.73 -9.61 11.88
N GLY A 169 -6.82 -8.86 11.94
CA GLY A 169 -7.61 -8.59 13.14
C GLY A 169 -9.01 -9.19 13.12
N GLU A 170 -9.27 -10.27 12.36
CA GLU A 170 -10.60 -10.88 12.28
C GLU A 170 -11.08 -11.45 13.63
N SER A 171 -10.16 -11.97 14.43
CA SER A 171 -10.46 -12.55 15.75
C SER A 171 -10.10 -11.64 16.92
N LEU A 172 -9.97 -10.33 16.66
CA LEU A 172 -9.63 -9.36 17.69
C LEU A 172 -10.79 -9.11 18.64
N ASP A 173 -10.55 -9.31 19.94
CA ASP A 173 -11.47 -9.00 21.03
C ASP A 173 -10.87 -7.98 22.01
N VAL A 174 -11.73 -7.15 22.59
CA VAL A 174 -11.35 -6.08 23.53
C VAL A 174 -12.18 -6.23 24.80
N LYS A 175 -11.55 -6.66 25.87
CA LYS A 175 -12.17 -6.88 27.18
C LYS A 175 -11.70 -5.84 28.19
N LEU A 176 -12.64 -5.18 28.84
CA LEU A 176 -12.33 -4.29 29.96
C LEU A 176 -12.00 -5.12 31.20
N LEU A 177 -10.88 -4.81 31.85
CA LEU A 177 -10.43 -5.44 33.11
C LEU A 177 -10.66 -4.55 34.33
N SER A 178 -10.81 -3.23 34.16
CA SER A 178 -11.08 -2.30 35.27
C SER A 178 -12.49 -2.50 35.82
N ASP A 179 -12.65 -2.28 37.11
CA ASP A 179 -13.94 -2.23 37.77
C ASP A 179 -14.78 -1.09 37.22
N VAL A 180 -16.07 -1.33 37.10
CA VAL A 180 -17.04 -0.39 36.53
C VAL A 180 -18.28 -0.27 37.43
N PRO A 181 -18.95 0.89 37.44
CA PRO A 181 -20.13 1.08 38.25
C PRO A 181 -21.31 0.26 37.74
N GLU A 182 -22.29 0.08 38.60
CA GLU A 182 -23.59 -0.54 38.22
C GLU A 182 -24.26 0.23 37.08
N GLY A 183 -24.82 -0.51 36.12
CA GLY A 183 -25.41 0.08 34.92
C GLY A 183 -24.44 0.39 33.79
N PHE A 184 -23.14 0.05 33.95
CA PHE A 184 -22.18 0.16 32.84
C PHE A 184 -22.56 -0.76 31.68
N ALA A 185 -22.48 -0.21 30.49
CA ALA A 185 -22.67 -0.96 29.24
C ALA A 185 -21.64 -0.53 28.20
N SER A 186 -21.15 -1.47 27.43
CA SER A 186 -20.22 -1.22 26.34
C SER A 186 -20.55 -2.02 25.09
N ILE A 187 -20.09 -1.51 23.95
CA ILE A 187 -20.16 -2.20 22.65
C ILE A 187 -18.87 -1.94 21.88
N VAL A 188 -18.41 -2.97 21.19
CA VAL A 188 -17.26 -2.89 20.27
C VAL A 188 -17.77 -2.91 18.84
N THR A 189 -17.27 -1.99 18.03
CA THR A 189 -17.59 -1.91 16.60
C THR A 189 -16.32 -1.81 15.79
N LYS A 190 -16.25 -2.49 14.65
CA LYS A 190 -15.14 -2.35 13.68
C LYS A 190 -15.37 -1.14 12.78
N GLU A 191 -14.35 -0.33 12.57
CA GLU A 191 -14.43 0.76 11.59
C GLU A 191 -14.26 0.18 10.17
N ALA A 192 -15.15 0.55 9.23
CA ALA A 192 -15.27 -0.14 7.94
C ALA A 192 -13.98 -0.16 7.12
N ASP A 193 -13.27 0.96 7.04
CA ASP A 193 -12.11 1.14 6.16
C ASP A 193 -10.78 1.27 6.91
N LYS A 194 -10.75 0.91 8.19
CA LYS A 194 -9.55 1.06 9.02
C LYS A 194 -9.34 -0.13 9.94
N ASP A 195 -8.10 -0.45 10.17
CA ASP A 195 -7.67 -1.45 11.16
C ASP A 195 -7.82 -0.89 12.57
N THR A 196 -9.10 -0.68 12.97
CA THR A 196 -9.45 -0.04 14.24
C THR A 196 -10.76 -0.59 14.78
N LEU A 197 -10.75 -0.97 16.05
CA LEU A 197 -11.95 -1.24 16.84
C LEU A 197 -12.31 -0.02 17.67
N ASN A 198 -13.57 0.36 17.65
CA ASN A 198 -14.14 1.40 18.48
C ASN A 198 -14.85 0.76 19.67
N TYR A 199 -14.41 1.09 20.87
CA TYR A 199 -15.01 0.70 22.12
C TYR A 199 -15.88 1.85 22.64
N TRP A 200 -17.17 1.67 22.61
CA TRP A 200 -18.15 2.63 23.09
C TRP A 200 -18.65 2.20 24.46
N PHE A 201 -18.86 3.13 25.38
CA PHE A 201 -19.33 2.82 26.71
C PHE A 201 -20.22 3.91 27.27
N ARG A 202 -21.05 3.52 28.21
CA ARG A 202 -21.90 4.43 29.01
C ARG A 202 -22.07 3.87 30.43
N PRO A 203 -22.23 4.73 31.46
CA PRO A 203 -22.12 6.19 31.45
C PRO A 203 -20.67 6.65 31.24
N LYS A 204 -20.41 7.95 31.12
CA LYS A 204 -19.06 8.51 31.22
C LYS A 204 -18.46 8.08 32.56
N LEU A 205 -17.23 7.61 32.53
CA LEU A 205 -16.49 7.20 33.73
C LEU A 205 -15.58 8.33 34.20
N GLU A 206 -15.59 8.58 35.51
CA GLU A 206 -14.69 9.54 36.17
C GLU A 206 -13.55 8.77 36.82
N VAL A 207 -12.63 8.29 35.99
CA VAL A 207 -11.44 7.52 36.37
C VAL A 207 -10.22 8.03 35.61
N ASP A 208 -9.03 7.88 36.19
CA ASP A 208 -7.78 8.33 35.54
C ASP A 208 -7.39 7.43 34.39
N SER A 209 -7.71 6.15 34.44
CA SER A 209 -7.35 5.17 33.42
C SER A 209 -8.24 3.96 33.45
N LEU A 210 -8.31 3.28 32.30
CA LEU A 210 -8.95 1.99 32.13
C LEU A 210 -7.93 0.98 31.61
N VAL A 211 -8.00 -0.24 32.13
CA VAL A 211 -7.16 -1.36 31.75
C VAL A 211 -7.96 -2.31 30.86
N PHE A 212 -7.40 -2.66 29.71
CA PHE A 212 -8.00 -3.58 28.75
C PHE A 212 -7.10 -4.76 28.45
N GLU A 213 -7.68 -5.91 28.30
CA GLU A 213 -7.09 -7.08 27.66
C GLU A 213 -7.51 -7.09 26.19
N LEU A 214 -6.53 -7.23 25.33
CA LEU A 214 -6.69 -7.31 23.89
C LEU A 214 -6.25 -8.70 23.44
N THR A 215 -7.14 -9.43 22.81
CA THR A 215 -6.86 -10.80 22.38
C THR A 215 -7.04 -10.92 20.88
N ASN A 216 -6.07 -11.52 20.19
CA ASN A 216 -6.18 -11.92 18.79
C ASN A 216 -5.56 -13.30 18.60
N ASN A 217 -6.37 -14.31 18.35
CA ASN A 217 -5.95 -15.71 18.31
C ASN A 217 -5.11 -16.10 19.54
N LYS A 218 -3.80 -16.30 19.35
CA LYS A 218 -2.86 -16.68 20.42
C LYS A 218 -2.15 -15.49 21.08
N THR A 219 -2.33 -14.29 20.55
CA THR A 219 -1.69 -13.08 21.07
C THR A 219 -2.61 -12.42 22.09
N ILE A 220 -2.09 -12.24 23.30
CA ILE A 220 -2.78 -11.52 24.38
C ILE A 220 -1.90 -10.35 24.77
N ASP A 221 -2.47 -9.17 24.85
CA ASP A 221 -1.78 -7.96 25.29
C ASP A 221 -2.66 -7.20 26.29
N THR A 222 -2.02 -6.48 27.20
CA THR A 222 -2.73 -5.64 28.17
C THR A 222 -2.34 -4.18 27.97
N THR A 223 -3.33 -3.32 27.84
CA THR A 223 -3.10 -1.90 27.61
C THR A 223 -3.83 -1.04 28.61
N VAL A 224 -3.18 0.05 29.01
CA VAL A 224 -3.75 1.06 29.90
C VAL A 224 -4.06 2.31 29.10
N VAL A 225 -5.33 2.71 29.11
CA VAL A 225 -5.79 3.90 28.42
C VAL A 225 -6.07 4.99 29.46
N LYS A 226 -5.28 6.06 29.42
CA LYS A 226 -5.54 7.24 30.27
C LYS A 226 -6.79 7.95 29.80
N ILE A 227 -7.69 8.20 30.72
CA ILE A 227 -8.94 8.94 30.49
C ILE A 227 -8.71 10.41 30.80
N LYS A 228 -9.09 11.25 29.87
CA LYS A 228 -9.01 12.71 30.01
C LYS A 228 -10.39 13.30 29.94
N ASP A 229 -10.60 14.40 30.61
CA ASP A 229 -11.81 15.17 30.42
C ASP A 229 -11.82 15.76 29.01
N PHE A 230 -12.78 15.31 28.24
CA PHE A 230 -13.13 15.95 26.98
C PHE A 230 -14.06 17.11 27.30
N LYS A 231 -13.58 18.34 27.15
CA LYS A 231 -14.45 19.49 27.05
C LYS A 231 -15.26 19.33 25.77
N SER A 232 -16.55 19.28 25.90
CA SER A 232 -17.46 19.29 24.75
C SER A 232 -17.20 20.59 23.98
N ASP A 233 -16.52 20.49 22.85
CA ASP A 233 -16.47 21.59 21.92
C ASP A 233 -17.88 21.85 21.40
N SER A 234 -18.27 23.12 21.33
CA SER A 234 -19.56 23.52 20.77
C SER A 234 -19.74 22.89 19.38
N LEU A 235 -20.86 22.19 19.19
CA LEU A 235 -21.21 21.63 17.88
C LEU A 235 -21.35 22.80 16.89
N ILE A 236 -20.41 22.90 15.96
CA ILE A 236 -20.48 23.85 14.86
C ILE A 236 -21.06 23.11 13.65
N PHE A 237 -22.30 23.40 13.32
CA PHE A 237 -22.87 22.99 12.05
C PHE A 237 -22.33 23.92 10.96
N LYS A 238 -21.51 23.38 10.06
CA LYS A 238 -21.17 24.04 8.81
C LYS A 238 -22.16 23.53 7.75
N SER A 239 -22.94 24.44 7.17
CA SER A 239 -23.67 24.13 5.93
C SER A 239 -22.64 23.84 4.82
N LEU A 240 -22.87 22.78 4.08
CA LEU A 240 -22.14 22.42 2.86
C LEU A 240 -22.49 23.41 1.75
#